data_a59f35e3bfe9d6981cc0eb8f65e2de3a
#
_entry.id   a59f35e3bfe9d6981cc0eb8f65e2de3a
#
_cell.length_a   1.000
_cell.length_b   1.000
_cell.length_c   1.000
_cell.angle_alpha   90.00
_cell.angle_beta   90.00
_cell.angle_gamma   90.00
#
_symmetry.space_group_name_H-M   'P 1'
#
loop_
_entity.id
_entity.type
_entity.pdbx_description
1 polymer ?
#
loop_
_entity_poly.entity_id
_entity_poly.type
_entity_poly.pdbx_seq_one_letter_code
_entity_poly.pdbx_strand_id
1 'polypeptide(L)'
;MKLKQAMHHNQLPRLATATLSLFFGLALFAPLPFVVLTPGSAQDVLNEAITPSKSTVSPLKFYKADGHIYLLSILITKPVAYVTGVELIYSWVRSDFSVMPRSLFYRDGVNATTEEAKSKTEMVDSQLNAKVSALNFLKSRYPNLKTSAIEPSDISISLVKTVGPSGGLAFAVGIVELLTPENILRGRSIAVTGTIGADGDVGGIGGVAQKILAAEKAGATLILVPSSNCKDLAPGVATIPANIKVAAVSTLEEALIALNSASPRSCANLGA
;
A
#
# COMPACT_ATOMS: atom_id res chain seq x y z
N MET A 1 -46.96 -15.98 -44.63
CA MET A 1 -45.75 -16.30 -45.41
C MET A 1 -45.01 -15.01 -45.81
N LYS A 2 -44.78 -14.06 -44.86
CA LYS A 2 -44.09 -12.77 -45.10
C LYS A 2 -43.02 -12.41 -44.06
N LEU A 3 -42.71 -13.27 -43.11
CA LEU A 3 -41.67 -12.99 -42.09
C LEU A 3 -40.28 -13.58 -42.40
N LYS A 4 -40.15 -14.40 -43.44
CA LYS A 4 -38.84 -15.02 -43.82
C LYS A 4 -38.03 -14.20 -44.81
N GLN A 5 -38.55 -13.10 -45.31
CA GLN A 5 -37.81 -12.26 -46.28
C GLN A 5 -37.08 -11.06 -45.67
N ALA A 6 -37.30 -10.73 -44.40
CA ALA A 6 -36.67 -9.58 -43.75
C ALA A 6 -35.29 -9.85 -43.13
N MET A 7 -34.80 -11.11 -43.13
CA MET A 7 -33.51 -11.47 -42.54
C MET A 7 -32.36 -11.66 -43.54
N HIS A 8 -32.53 -11.21 -44.78
CA HIS A 8 -31.54 -11.50 -45.82
C HIS A 8 -30.75 -10.28 -46.32
N HIS A 9 -30.71 -9.17 -45.57
CA HIS A 9 -29.91 -8.02 -45.95
C HIS A 9 -29.27 -7.36 -44.76
N ASN A 10 -28.04 -7.68 -44.51
CA ASN A 10 -26.95 -6.79 -44.12
C ASN A 10 -25.67 -7.61 -43.91
N GLN A 11 -25.25 -8.34 -44.93
CA GLN A 11 -23.87 -8.80 -44.98
C GLN A 11 -23.04 -7.56 -45.33
N LEU A 12 -22.23 -7.10 -44.35
CA LEU A 12 -21.23 -6.06 -44.60
C LEU A 12 -20.35 -6.49 -45.78
N PRO A 13 -19.99 -5.57 -46.71
CA PRO A 13 -19.04 -5.88 -47.76
C PRO A 13 -17.79 -6.55 -47.16
N ARG A 14 -17.25 -7.57 -47.82
CA ARG A 14 -16.07 -8.34 -47.31
C ARG A 14 -14.91 -7.41 -46.89
N LEU A 15 -14.70 -6.32 -47.64
CA LEU A 15 -13.71 -5.31 -47.32
C LEU A 15 -14.01 -4.63 -45.96
N ALA A 16 -15.26 -4.21 -45.74
CA ALA A 16 -15.68 -3.59 -44.48
C ALA A 16 -15.54 -4.55 -43.31
N THR A 17 -15.87 -5.84 -43.46
CA THR A 17 -15.68 -6.88 -42.43
C THR A 17 -14.20 -7.07 -42.13
N ALA A 18 -13.33 -7.15 -43.14
CA ALA A 18 -11.89 -7.30 -42.95
C ALA A 18 -11.29 -6.09 -42.24
N THR A 19 -11.71 -4.88 -42.63
CA THR A 19 -11.23 -3.64 -41.99
C THR A 19 -11.67 -3.56 -40.54
N LEU A 20 -12.95 -3.86 -40.24
CA LEU A 20 -13.44 -3.90 -38.85
C LEU A 20 -12.74 -4.94 -38.00
N SER A 21 -12.50 -6.13 -38.57
CA SER A 21 -11.75 -7.19 -37.88
C SER A 21 -10.31 -6.76 -37.57
N LEU A 22 -9.66 -6.08 -38.51
CA LEU A 22 -8.32 -5.53 -38.33
C LEU A 22 -8.29 -4.48 -37.20
N PHE A 23 -9.20 -3.52 -37.22
CA PHE A 23 -9.31 -2.49 -36.18
C PHE A 23 -9.62 -3.09 -34.81
N PHE A 24 -10.52 -4.08 -34.78
CA PHE A 24 -10.84 -4.79 -33.53
C PHE A 24 -9.63 -5.55 -33.01
N GLY A 25 -8.90 -6.24 -33.88
CA GLY A 25 -7.64 -6.90 -33.51
C GLY A 25 -6.60 -5.90 -32.97
N LEU A 26 -6.43 -4.76 -33.65
CA LEU A 26 -5.54 -3.69 -33.16
C LEU A 26 -5.97 -3.17 -31.79
N ALA A 27 -7.27 -2.90 -31.60
CA ALA A 27 -7.78 -2.41 -30.32
C ALA A 27 -7.56 -3.39 -29.17
N LEU A 28 -7.63 -4.71 -29.43
CA LEU A 28 -7.43 -5.75 -28.42
C LEU A 28 -5.96 -6.00 -28.08
N PHE A 29 -5.05 -5.89 -29.05
CA PHE A 29 -3.67 -6.33 -28.90
C PHE A 29 -2.63 -5.21 -28.99
N ALA A 30 -3.01 -3.99 -29.38
CA ALA A 30 -2.08 -2.87 -29.38
C ALA A 30 -1.65 -2.52 -27.93
N PRO A 31 -0.38 -2.12 -27.74
CA PRO A 31 0.11 -1.65 -26.45
C PRO A 31 -0.58 -0.33 -26.07
N LEU A 32 -1.16 -0.29 -24.88
CA LEU A 32 -1.86 0.87 -24.34
C LEU A 32 -1.06 1.55 -23.22
N PRO A 33 -1.12 2.87 -23.08
CA PRO A 33 -0.37 3.62 -22.08
C PRO A 33 -1.03 3.56 -20.70
N PHE A 34 -1.34 2.36 -20.24
CA PHE A 34 -1.92 2.09 -18.92
C PHE A 34 -1.03 1.20 -18.08
N VAL A 35 -1.28 1.21 -16.78
CA VAL A 35 -0.76 0.25 -15.79
C VAL A 35 -1.94 -0.37 -15.06
N VAL A 36 -1.77 -1.62 -14.67
CA VAL A 36 -2.71 -2.36 -13.82
C VAL A 36 -2.10 -2.49 -12.44
N LEU A 37 -2.88 -2.10 -11.43
CA LEU A 37 -2.54 -2.27 -10.03
C LEU A 37 -3.40 -3.40 -9.47
N THR A 38 -2.74 -4.28 -8.70
CA THR A 38 -3.43 -5.38 -8.01
C THR A 38 -2.98 -5.46 -6.55
N PRO A 39 -3.80 -6.03 -5.65
CA PRO A 39 -3.38 -6.30 -4.29
C PRO A 39 -2.10 -7.15 -4.28
N GLY A 40 -1.12 -6.71 -3.51
CA GLY A 40 0.13 -7.45 -3.30
C GLY A 40 0.09 -8.32 -2.06
N SER A 41 1.25 -8.52 -1.45
CA SER A 41 1.41 -9.29 -0.21
C SER A 41 1.25 -8.41 1.03
N ALA A 42 0.87 -9.04 2.14
CA ALA A 42 0.99 -8.52 3.48
C ALA A 42 2.17 -9.23 4.17
N GLN A 43 3.06 -8.47 4.83
CA GLN A 43 4.21 -8.98 5.55
C GLN A 43 4.16 -8.51 7.00
N ASP A 44 4.29 -9.43 7.96
CA ASP A 44 4.32 -9.09 9.39
C ASP A 44 5.65 -8.45 9.75
N VAL A 45 5.61 -7.18 10.16
CA VAL A 45 6.83 -6.44 10.49
C VAL A 45 7.42 -6.83 11.85
N LEU A 46 6.60 -7.31 12.78
CA LEU A 46 7.03 -7.63 14.15
C LEU A 46 7.84 -8.92 14.21
N ASN A 47 7.43 -9.93 13.45
CA ASN A 47 8.05 -11.25 13.51
C ASN A 47 9.12 -11.47 12.42
N GLU A 48 9.04 -10.70 11.33
CA GLU A 48 9.84 -10.98 10.14
C GLU A 48 10.84 -9.86 9.80
N ALA A 49 10.55 -8.60 10.17
CA ALA A 49 11.30 -7.47 9.64
C ALA A 49 12.13 -6.72 10.69
N ILE A 50 11.59 -6.44 11.87
CA ILE A 50 12.24 -5.59 12.87
C ILE A 50 12.99 -6.46 13.88
N THR A 51 14.31 -6.26 14.00
CA THR A 51 15.17 -7.01 14.90
C THR A 51 16.22 -6.10 15.57
N PRO A 52 16.76 -6.47 16.75
CA PRO A 52 17.93 -5.78 17.26
C PRO A 52 19.11 -5.90 16.30
N SER A 53 19.88 -4.82 16.13
CA SER A 53 21.09 -4.85 15.30
C SER A 53 22.16 -5.73 15.96
N LYS A 54 22.88 -6.50 15.16
CA LYS A 54 23.98 -7.36 15.64
C LYS A 54 25.18 -6.57 16.18
N SER A 55 25.27 -5.30 15.85
CA SER A 55 26.38 -4.40 16.29
C SER A 55 26.11 -3.69 17.60
N THR A 56 24.96 -3.92 18.23
CA THR A 56 24.57 -3.23 19.46
C THR A 56 25.40 -3.74 20.65
N VAL A 57 26.11 -2.84 21.29
CA VAL A 57 26.96 -3.13 22.47
C VAL A 57 26.11 -3.36 23.72
N SER A 58 24.91 -2.77 23.78
CA SER A 58 23.96 -2.92 24.88
C SER A 58 22.79 -3.80 24.45
N PRO A 59 22.35 -4.77 25.25
CA PRO A 59 21.22 -5.63 24.86
C PRO A 59 19.93 -4.80 24.79
N LEU A 60 19.53 -4.47 23.59
CA LEU A 60 18.25 -3.84 23.33
C LEU A 60 17.14 -4.83 23.70
N LYS A 61 16.32 -4.47 24.69
CA LYS A 61 15.20 -5.32 25.10
C LYS A 61 14.00 -5.06 24.20
N PHE A 62 13.71 -6.03 23.34
CA PHE A 62 12.42 -6.10 22.65
C PHE A 62 11.41 -6.83 23.53
N TYR A 63 10.22 -6.23 23.65
CA TYR A 63 9.09 -6.87 24.29
C TYR A 63 8.41 -7.81 23.28
N LYS A 64 7.80 -8.87 23.80
CA LYS A 64 7.04 -9.79 22.96
C LYS A 64 5.72 -9.11 22.57
N ALA A 65 5.51 -8.92 21.29
CA ALA A 65 4.24 -8.45 20.78
C ALA A 65 3.18 -9.55 20.85
N ASP A 66 1.93 -9.14 21.12
CA ASP A 66 0.75 -10.01 21.07
C ASP A 66 -0.16 -9.45 19.95
N GLY A 67 -0.05 -10.04 18.76
CA GLY A 67 -0.74 -9.60 17.54
C GLY A 67 0.20 -9.42 16.36
N HIS A 68 -0.32 -8.85 15.27
CA HIS A 68 0.39 -8.69 14.01
C HIS A 68 0.24 -7.28 13.45
N ILE A 69 1.33 -6.76 12.88
CA ILE A 69 1.34 -5.52 12.08
C ILE A 69 1.72 -5.90 10.66
N TYR A 70 0.76 -5.81 9.74
CA TYR A 70 0.99 -6.09 8.33
C TYR A 70 1.39 -4.84 7.57
N LEU A 71 2.60 -4.87 7.01
CA LEU A 71 3.03 -3.99 5.94
C LEU A 71 2.44 -4.51 4.64
N LEU A 72 1.88 -3.60 3.83
CA LEU A 72 1.15 -3.93 2.62
C LEU A 72 1.92 -3.49 1.36
N SER A 73 1.94 -4.36 0.37
CA SER A 73 2.45 -4.05 -0.96
C SER A 73 1.33 -4.03 -2.01
N ILE A 74 1.63 -3.45 -3.15
CA ILE A 74 0.83 -3.57 -4.37
C ILE A 74 1.71 -4.15 -5.48
N LEU A 75 1.09 -4.81 -6.43
CA LEU A 75 1.74 -5.19 -7.66
C LEU A 75 1.30 -4.21 -8.75
N ILE A 76 2.24 -3.73 -9.53
CA ILE A 76 2.03 -2.81 -10.62
C ILE A 76 2.69 -3.33 -11.90
N THR A 77 2.08 -3.11 -13.05
CA THR A 77 2.68 -3.41 -14.35
C THR A 77 4.08 -2.80 -14.44
N LYS A 78 5.08 -3.62 -14.79
CA LYS A 78 6.48 -3.18 -14.85
C LYS A 78 6.69 -2.03 -15.85
N PRO A 79 7.73 -1.19 -15.66
CA PRO A 79 8.01 -0.06 -16.55
C PRO A 79 8.21 -0.43 -18.02
N VAL A 80 8.70 -1.64 -18.30
CA VAL A 80 8.96 -2.14 -19.66
C VAL A 80 7.79 -2.91 -20.28
N ALA A 81 6.76 -3.23 -19.49
CA ALA A 81 5.57 -3.95 -19.94
C ALA A 81 4.48 -2.98 -20.38
N TYR A 82 3.68 -3.39 -21.33
CA TYR A 82 2.50 -2.66 -21.80
C TYR A 82 1.26 -3.50 -21.52
N VAL A 83 0.16 -2.78 -21.25
CA VAL A 83 -1.16 -3.38 -21.07
C VAL A 83 -1.84 -3.42 -22.43
N THR A 84 -2.41 -4.56 -22.81
CA THR A 84 -3.20 -4.72 -24.03
C THR A 84 -4.67 -4.39 -23.78
N GLY A 85 -5.46 -4.19 -24.85
CA GLY A 85 -6.90 -3.98 -24.73
C GLY A 85 -7.62 -5.17 -24.04
N VAL A 86 -7.16 -6.40 -24.30
CA VAL A 86 -7.70 -7.61 -23.62
C VAL A 86 -7.44 -7.56 -22.12
N GLU A 87 -6.21 -7.24 -21.71
CA GLU A 87 -5.84 -7.14 -20.29
C GLU A 87 -6.60 -5.99 -19.60
N LEU A 88 -6.85 -4.88 -20.32
CA LEU A 88 -7.63 -3.76 -19.82
C LEU A 88 -9.08 -4.17 -19.56
N ILE A 89 -9.72 -4.85 -20.51
CA ILE A 89 -11.09 -5.38 -20.37
C ILE A 89 -11.14 -6.37 -19.20
N TYR A 90 -10.19 -7.30 -19.12
CA TYR A 90 -10.10 -8.25 -18.02
C TYR A 90 -9.98 -7.54 -16.68
N SER A 91 -9.14 -6.50 -16.59
CA SER A 91 -8.93 -5.73 -15.37
C SER A 91 -10.20 -4.96 -14.94
N TRP A 92 -11.02 -4.51 -15.88
CA TRP A 92 -12.29 -3.84 -15.56
C TRP A 92 -13.37 -4.79 -15.00
N VAL A 93 -13.33 -6.05 -15.38
CA VAL A 93 -14.26 -7.05 -14.86
C VAL A 93 -13.88 -7.46 -13.43
N ARG A 94 -12.63 -7.21 -13.03
CA ARG A 94 -12.08 -7.56 -11.72
C ARG A 94 -12.24 -6.40 -10.73
N SER A 95 -12.97 -6.62 -9.64
CA SER A 95 -13.18 -5.60 -8.59
C SER A 95 -11.93 -5.30 -7.75
N ASP A 96 -10.93 -6.19 -7.78
CA ASP A 96 -9.68 -6.06 -7.05
C ASP A 96 -8.55 -5.42 -7.89
N PHE A 97 -8.80 -5.12 -9.17
CA PHE A 97 -7.82 -4.48 -10.06
C PHE A 97 -8.18 -2.99 -10.25
N SER A 98 -7.16 -2.16 -10.44
CA SER A 98 -7.33 -0.78 -10.88
C SER A 98 -6.47 -0.51 -12.11
N VAL A 99 -7.07 0.16 -13.08
CA VAL A 99 -6.38 0.60 -14.31
C VAL A 99 -6.14 2.10 -14.20
N MET A 100 -4.90 2.52 -14.38
CA MET A 100 -4.50 3.92 -14.27
C MET A 100 -3.61 4.33 -15.44
N PRO A 101 -3.61 5.62 -15.83
CA PRO A 101 -2.67 6.13 -16.82
C PRO A 101 -1.21 5.85 -16.40
N ARG A 102 -0.42 5.36 -17.34
CA ARG A 102 1.00 5.03 -17.10
C ARG A 102 1.81 6.24 -16.63
N SER A 103 1.51 7.43 -17.12
CA SER A 103 2.17 8.69 -16.77
C SER A 103 2.08 9.08 -15.30
N LEU A 104 1.13 8.50 -14.53
CA LEU A 104 1.02 8.71 -13.10
C LEU A 104 2.11 7.97 -12.30
N PHE A 105 2.70 6.92 -12.88
CA PHE A 105 3.68 6.07 -12.20
C PHE A 105 5.06 6.14 -12.83
N TYR A 106 5.13 6.32 -14.14
CA TYR A 106 6.37 6.29 -14.90
C TYR A 106 6.48 7.53 -15.78
N ARG A 107 7.58 8.27 -15.63
CA ARG A 107 7.91 9.38 -16.53
C ARG A 107 8.41 8.83 -17.86
N ASP A 108 8.10 9.51 -18.95
CA ASP A 108 8.58 9.14 -20.27
C ASP A 108 10.12 9.17 -20.30
N GLY A 109 10.72 8.14 -20.90
CA GLY A 109 12.17 8.02 -21.05
C GLY A 109 12.93 7.55 -19.80
N VAL A 110 12.25 7.23 -18.70
CA VAL A 110 12.91 6.71 -17.50
C VAL A 110 13.18 5.21 -17.62
N ASN A 111 14.42 4.83 -17.34
CA ASN A 111 14.85 3.44 -17.35
C ASN A 111 14.34 2.69 -16.10
N ALA A 112 13.91 1.44 -16.26
CA ALA A 112 13.46 0.57 -15.18
C ALA A 112 14.50 0.43 -14.05
N THR A 113 15.77 0.39 -14.38
CA THR A 113 16.88 0.31 -13.40
C THR A 113 16.99 1.56 -12.54
N THR A 114 16.72 2.74 -13.11
CA THR A 114 16.75 4.02 -12.41
C THR A 114 15.58 4.12 -11.44
N GLU A 115 14.38 3.70 -11.84
CA GLU A 115 13.20 3.66 -10.94
C GLU A 115 13.39 2.65 -9.81
N GLU A 116 13.97 1.49 -10.08
CA GLU A 116 14.26 0.51 -9.05
C GLU A 116 15.31 1.02 -8.05
N ALA A 117 16.37 1.67 -8.52
CA ALA A 117 17.39 2.28 -7.67
C ALA A 117 16.77 3.39 -6.78
N LYS A 118 15.94 4.26 -7.36
CA LYS A 118 15.23 5.30 -6.64
C LYS A 118 14.33 4.71 -5.55
N SER A 119 13.50 3.71 -5.89
CA SER A 119 12.62 3.04 -4.93
C SER A 119 13.39 2.38 -3.77
N LYS A 120 14.58 1.84 -4.03
CA LYS A 120 15.45 1.29 -2.99
C LYS A 120 15.98 2.39 -2.06
N THR A 121 16.40 3.52 -2.60
CA THR A 121 16.83 4.67 -1.79
C THR A 121 15.69 5.19 -0.92
N GLU A 122 14.53 5.43 -1.50
CA GLU A 122 13.34 5.87 -0.77
C GLU A 122 12.93 4.88 0.34
N MET A 123 13.12 3.57 0.14
CA MET A 123 12.89 2.57 1.16
C MET A 123 13.88 2.70 2.33
N VAL A 124 15.17 2.90 2.04
CA VAL A 124 16.22 3.09 3.07
C VAL A 124 15.92 4.34 3.88
N ASP A 125 15.58 5.45 3.23
CA ASP A 125 15.22 6.71 3.89
C ASP A 125 13.96 6.53 4.75
N SER A 126 12.97 5.81 4.25
CA SER A 126 11.74 5.50 4.98
C SER A 126 12.01 4.66 6.23
N GLN A 127 12.91 3.69 6.17
CA GLN A 127 13.34 2.90 7.33
C GLN A 127 14.06 3.76 8.36
N LEU A 128 14.94 4.66 7.93
CA LEU A 128 15.65 5.59 8.82
C LEU A 128 14.66 6.53 9.51
N ASN A 129 13.78 7.16 8.74
CA ASN A 129 12.76 8.07 9.28
C ASN A 129 11.84 7.35 10.28
N ALA A 130 11.45 6.11 10.01
CA ALA A 130 10.64 5.31 10.91
C ALA A 130 11.34 5.08 12.26
N LYS A 131 12.63 4.75 12.24
CA LYS A 131 13.44 4.58 13.45
C LYS A 131 13.54 5.88 14.24
N VAL A 132 13.88 6.98 13.56
CA VAL A 132 14.03 8.30 14.19
C VAL A 132 12.72 8.77 14.79
N SER A 133 11.63 8.72 14.03
CA SER A 133 10.29 9.10 14.47
C SER A 133 9.82 8.28 15.69
N ALA A 134 9.96 6.95 15.64
CA ALA A 134 9.58 6.06 16.73
C ALA A 134 10.41 6.35 18.00
N LEU A 135 11.73 6.53 17.89
CA LEU A 135 12.59 6.83 19.03
C LEU A 135 12.30 8.22 19.62
N ASN A 136 12.03 9.21 18.79
CA ASN A 136 11.63 10.54 19.26
C ASN A 136 10.29 10.48 20.02
N PHE A 137 9.31 9.75 19.49
CA PHE A 137 8.04 9.52 20.17
C PHE A 137 8.25 8.84 21.53
N LEU A 138 9.06 7.77 21.57
CA LEU A 138 9.35 7.04 22.79
C LEU A 138 10.06 7.91 23.85
N LYS A 139 11.05 8.71 23.44
CA LYS A 139 11.77 9.64 24.34
C LYS A 139 10.81 10.69 24.94
N SER A 140 9.86 11.18 24.15
CA SER A 140 8.87 12.17 24.59
C SER A 140 7.80 11.56 25.51
N ARG A 141 7.22 10.42 25.10
CA ARG A 141 6.06 9.82 25.75
C ARG A 141 6.41 8.93 26.94
N TYR A 142 7.58 8.30 26.89
CA TYR A 142 8.03 7.33 27.88
C TYR A 142 9.43 7.69 28.45
N PRO A 143 9.57 8.83 29.12
CA PRO A 143 10.90 9.30 29.61
C PRO A 143 11.56 8.35 30.60
N ASN A 144 10.77 7.51 31.27
CA ASN A 144 11.25 6.50 32.20
C ASN A 144 11.80 5.24 31.52
N LEU A 145 11.47 4.99 30.26
CA LEU A 145 12.11 3.97 29.46
C LEU A 145 13.50 4.47 29.07
N LYS A 146 14.54 3.67 29.33
CA LYS A 146 15.93 4.03 28.98
C LYS A 146 16.15 4.06 27.45
N THR A 147 15.18 4.61 26.72
CA THR A 147 15.20 4.74 25.25
C THR A 147 16.12 5.87 24.79
N SER A 148 16.52 6.77 25.68
CA SER A 148 17.45 7.86 25.35
C SER A 148 18.84 7.38 24.89
N ALA A 149 19.24 6.19 25.30
CA ALA A 149 20.49 5.57 24.87
C ALA A 149 20.37 4.71 23.60
N ILE A 150 19.16 4.57 23.03
CA ILE A 150 18.93 3.80 21.82
C ILE A 150 19.12 4.68 20.61
N GLU A 151 19.97 4.26 19.70
CA GLU A 151 20.22 4.93 18.43
C GLU A 151 19.50 4.20 17.26
N PRO A 152 19.18 4.89 16.17
CA PRO A 152 18.56 4.27 14.99
C PRO A 152 19.38 3.07 14.43
N SER A 153 20.68 3.06 14.63
CA SER A 153 21.60 1.98 14.25
C SER A 153 21.40 0.69 15.05
N ASP A 154 20.82 0.77 16.25
CA ASP A 154 20.58 -0.38 17.13
C ASP A 154 19.39 -1.23 16.67
N ILE A 155 18.59 -0.70 15.76
CA ILE A 155 17.41 -1.36 15.19
C ILE A 155 17.71 -1.73 13.75
N SER A 156 17.59 -3.01 13.42
CA SER A 156 17.68 -3.52 12.05
C SER A 156 16.28 -3.72 11.47
N ILE A 157 16.06 -3.23 10.25
CA ILE A 157 14.84 -3.51 9.48
C ILE A 157 15.26 -4.24 8.21
N SER A 158 14.75 -5.47 8.05
CA SER A 158 15.02 -6.32 6.88
C SER A 158 13.71 -6.77 6.26
N LEU A 159 13.54 -6.50 4.97
CA LEU A 159 12.37 -6.93 4.20
C LEU A 159 12.78 -7.79 3.02
N VAL A 160 11.97 -8.78 2.72
CA VAL A 160 12.12 -9.63 1.55
C VAL A 160 11.20 -9.10 0.44
N LYS A 161 11.79 -8.66 -0.67
CA LYS A 161 11.07 -8.33 -1.93
C LYS A 161 10.09 -7.13 -1.90
N THR A 162 10.13 -6.27 -0.90
CA THR A 162 9.29 -5.06 -0.88
C THR A 162 10.16 -3.83 -1.12
N VAL A 163 9.73 -2.94 -1.99
CA VAL A 163 10.41 -1.68 -2.32
C VAL A 163 9.42 -0.52 -2.24
N GLY A 164 9.93 0.67 -1.88
CA GLY A 164 9.16 1.90 -1.80
C GLY A 164 8.86 2.35 -0.37
N PRO A 165 8.63 3.66 -0.17
CA PRO A 165 8.62 4.30 1.16
C PRO A 165 7.33 4.09 1.96
N SER A 166 6.30 3.49 1.36
CA SER A 166 4.94 3.41 1.95
C SER A 166 4.79 2.50 3.18
N GLY A 167 5.86 1.83 3.59
CA GLY A 167 5.93 1.00 4.79
C GLY A 167 6.44 1.71 6.04
N GLY A 168 6.87 2.96 5.92
CA GLY A 168 7.52 3.70 7.01
C GLY A 168 6.68 3.78 8.28
N LEU A 169 5.39 4.07 8.15
CA LEU A 169 4.48 4.12 9.30
C LEU A 169 4.36 2.74 9.97
N ALA A 170 4.32 1.63 9.21
CA ALA A 170 4.24 0.29 9.78
C ALA A 170 5.49 -0.04 10.60
N PHE A 171 6.66 0.36 10.13
CA PHE A 171 7.90 0.19 10.90
C PHE A 171 7.92 1.05 12.16
N ALA A 172 7.49 2.32 12.08
CA ALA A 172 7.47 3.20 13.25
C ALA A 172 6.54 2.67 14.34
N VAL A 173 5.32 2.26 13.98
CA VAL A 173 4.36 1.65 14.91
C VAL A 173 4.92 0.33 15.47
N GLY A 174 5.54 -0.50 14.63
CA GLY A 174 6.15 -1.76 15.06
C GLY A 174 7.32 -1.57 16.03
N ILE A 175 8.16 -0.55 15.81
CA ILE A 175 9.25 -0.20 16.74
C ILE A 175 8.70 0.24 18.09
N VAL A 176 7.65 1.06 18.10
CA VAL A 176 7.00 1.48 19.36
C VAL A 176 6.43 0.28 20.09
N GLU A 177 5.71 -0.64 19.43
CA GLU A 177 5.19 -1.87 20.04
C GLU A 177 6.31 -2.72 20.65
N LEU A 178 7.42 -2.91 19.93
CA LEU A 178 8.51 -3.77 20.39
C LEU A 178 9.37 -3.15 21.49
N LEU A 179 9.40 -1.82 21.63
CA LEU A 179 10.20 -1.12 22.62
C LEU A 179 9.43 -0.65 23.86
N THR A 180 8.10 -0.84 23.89
CA THR A 180 7.26 -0.53 25.05
C THR A 180 6.76 -1.80 25.74
N PRO A 181 6.58 -1.78 27.08
CA PRO A 181 5.97 -2.90 27.79
C PRO A 181 4.45 -2.97 27.59
N GLU A 182 3.86 -1.96 26.97
CA GLU A 182 2.42 -1.88 26.70
C GLU A 182 2.06 -2.77 25.51
N ASN A 183 1.03 -3.60 25.67
CA ASN A 183 0.46 -4.37 24.57
C ASN A 183 -0.53 -3.48 23.79
N ILE A 184 -0.05 -2.73 22.81
CA ILE A 184 -0.88 -1.81 22.00
C ILE A 184 -1.80 -2.62 21.07
N LEU A 185 -1.34 -3.75 20.59
CA LEU A 185 -2.08 -4.58 19.64
C LEU A 185 -3.20 -5.39 20.29
N ARG A 186 -3.01 -5.89 21.50
CA ARG A 186 -4.00 -6.67 22.27
C ARG A 186 -4.53 -7.87 21.48
N GLY A 187 -3.64 -8.65 20.89
CA GLY A 187 -3.99 -9.84 20.11
C GLY A 187 -4.55 -9.56 18.71
N ARG A 188 -4.63 -8.28 18.27
CA ARG A 188 -5.23 -7.93 16.98
C ARG A 188 -4.24 -8.06 15.83
N SER A 189 -4.80 -8.40 14.66
CA SER A 189 -4.13 -8.27 13.38
C SER A 189 -4.54 -6.94 12.75
N ILE A 190 -3.58 -6.05 12.57
CA ILE A 190 -3.79 -4.74 11.96
C ILE A 190 -2.91 -4.57 10.72
N ALA A 191 -3.37 -3.78 9.78
CA ALA A 191 -2.58 -3.38 8.64
C ALA A 191 -2.22 -1.90 8.76
N VAL A 192 -1.01 -1.53 8.35
CA VAL A 192 -0.54 -0.16 8.44
C VAL A 192 0.15 0.22 7.14
N THR A 193 -0.19 1.38 6.59
CA THR A 193 0.46 1.92 5.42
C THR A 193 0.56 3.45 5.50
N GLY A 194 1.66 3.99 5.00
CA GLY A 194 1.97 5.41 5.02
C GLY A 194 3.48 5.62 4.88
N THR A 195 3.88 6.68 4.23
CA THR A 195 5.25 7.19 4.42
C THR A 195 5.33 7.86 5.79
N ILE A 196 6.54 8.02 6.31
CA ILE A 196 6.75 8.74 7.57
C ILE A 196 7.95 9.67 7.48
N GLY A 197 7.80 10.88 7.99
CA GLY A 197 8.90 11.80 8.23
C GLY A 197 9.61 11.52 9.56
N ALA A 198 10.82 12.02 9.71
CA ALA A 198 11.57 11.94 10.97
C ALA A 198 10.89 12.68 12.13
N ASP A 199 10.04 13.66 11.81
CA ASP A 199 9.17 14.43 12.71
C ASP A 199 7.91 13.66 13.14
N GLY A 200 7.61 12.55 12.50
CA GLY A 200 6.43 11.73 12.76
C GLY A 200 5.23 12.03 11.86
N ASP A 201 5.37 12.91 10.90
CA ASP A 201 4.31 13.22 9.93
C ASP A 201 4.09 12.05 8.95
N VAL A 202 2.81 11.74 8.71
CA VAL A 202 2.40 10.64 7.82
C VAL A 202 2.04 11.18 6.45
N GLY A 203 2.77 10.73 5.45
CA GLY A 203 2.56 11.12 4.06
C GLY A 203 1.78 10.08 3.26
N GLY A 204 1.20 10.56 2.13
CA GLY A 204 0.37 9.78 1.23
C GLY A 204 1.10 8.66 0.50
N ILE A 205 0.31 7.73 -0.02
CA ILE A 205 0.80 6.51 -0.70
C ILE A 205 0.01 6.26 -2.00
N GLY A 206 0.56 5.41 -2.86
CA GLY A 206 -0.17 4.90 -4.02
C GLY A 206 -0.93 3.60 -3.73
N GLY A 207 -2.04 3.37 -4.45
CA GLY A 207 -2.78 2.11 -4.45
C GLY A 207 -3.45 1.75 -3.13
N VAL A 208 -4.00 2.75 -2.42
CA VAL A 208 -4.62 2.55 -1.10
C VAL A 208 -5.77 1.55 -1.16
N ALA A 209 -6.60 1.58 -2.21
CA ALA A 209 -7.70 0.63 -2.39
C ALA A 209 -7.20 -0.82 -2.47
N GLN A 210 -6.16 -1.08 -3.27
CA GLN A 210 -5.55 -2.41 -3.39
C GLN A 210 -4.89 -2.88 -2.08
N LYS A 211 -4.36 -1.93 -1.30
CA LYS A 211 -3.80 -2.23 0.03
C LYS A 211 -4.88 -2.62 1.04
N ILE A 212 -6.05 -1.98 0.99
CA ILE A 212 -7.19 -2.38 1.84
C ILE A 212 -7.61 -3.82 1.52
N LEU A 213 -7.69 -4.18 0.23
CA LEU A 213 -8.00 -5.55 -0.18
C LEU A 213 -6.90 -6.55 0.22
N ALA A 214 -5.63 -6.14 0.19
CA ALA A 214 -4.53 -6.96 0.70
C ALA A 214 -4.60 -7.14 2.22
N ALA A 215 -4.99 -6.10 2.96
CA ALA A 215 -5.20 -6.15 4.40
C ALA A 215 -6.34 -7.11 4.78
N GLU A 216 -7.45 -7.05 4.06
CA GLU A 216 -8.58 -7.96 4.24
C GLU A 216 -8.16 -9.42 4.02
N LYS A 217 -7.46 -9.70 2.91
CA LYS A 217 -6.94 -11.04 2.60
C LYS A 217 -5.97 -11.57 3.67
N ALA A 218 -5.25 -10.68 4.36
CA ALA A 218 -4.37 -11.03 5.48
C ALA A 218 -5.10 -11.21 6.81
N GLY A 219 -6.42 -11.00 6.85
CA GLY A 219 -7.22 -11.11 8.08
C GLY A 219 -7.08 -9.92 9.01
N ALA A 220 -6.61 -8.77 8.53
CA ALA A 220 -6.59 -7.55 9.33
C ALA A 220 -8.01 -7.03 9.58
N THR A 221 -8.29 -6.63 10.82
CA THR A 221 -9.59 -6.07 11.22
C THR A 221 -9.60 -4.54 11.20
N LEU A 222 -8.42 -3.92 11.15
CA LEU A 222 -8.20 -2.49 11.10
C LEU A 222 -7.05 -2.21 10.14
N ILE A 223 -7.21 -1.17 9.33
CA ILE A 223 -6.11 -0.60 8.54
C ILE A 223 -5.93 0.87 8.88
N LEU A 224 -4.68 1.28 9.13
CA LEU A 224 -4.29 2.69 9.23
C LEU A 224 -3.84 3.19 7.86
N VAL A 225 -4.44 4.27 7.39
CA VAL A 225 -4.14 4.91 6.11
C VAL A 225 -3.83 6.39 6.30
N PRO A 226 -3.01 7.01 5.46
CA PRO A 226 -2.78 8.45 5.53
C PRO A 226 -4.08 9.23 5.29
N SER A 227 -4.33 10.28 6.09
CA SER A 227 -5.49 11.17 5.91
C SER A 227 -5.52 11.81 4.52
N SER A 228 -4.36 12.06 3.92
CA SER A 228 -4.22 12.60 2.56
C SER A 228 -4.76 11.67 1.47
N ASN A 229 -4.91 10.36 1.76
CA ASN A 229 -5.49 9.40 0.84
C ASN A 229 -7.00 9.21 1.00
N CYS A 230 -7.67 9.93 1.88
CA CYS A 230 -9.12 9.76 2.07
C CYS A 230 -9.93 10.05 0.81
N LYS A 231 -9.48 10.98 -0.02
CA LYS A 231 -10.09 11.25 -1.34
C LYS A 231 -10.09 10.04 -2.28
N ASP A 232 -9.07 9.17 -2.16
CA ASP A 232 -8.94 7.95 -2.97
C ASP A 232 -9.88 6.82 -2.48
N LEU A 233 -10.52 7.02 -1.34
CA LEU A 233 -11.46 6.10 -0.69
C LEU A 233 -12.90 6.64 -0.69
N ALA A 234 -13.16 7.73 -1.40
CA ALA A 234 -14.50 8.30 -1.52
C ALA A 234 -15.49 7.29 -2.13
N PRO A 235 -16.80 7.37 -1.77
CA PRO A 235 -17.81 6.52 -2.37
C PRO A 235 -17.78 6.56 -3.90
N GLY A 236 -17.78 5.39 -4.54
CA GLY A 236 -17.66 5.25 -5.99
C GLY A 236 -16.22 5.23 -6.52
N VAL A 237 -15.22 5.56 -5.72
CA VAL A 237 -13.79 5.46 -6.10
C VAL A 237 -13.20 4.12 -5.67
N ALA A 238 -13.50 3.70 -4.44
CA ALA A 238 -13.05 2.41 -3.92
C ALA A 238 -14.17 1.70 -3.17
N THR A 239 -14.13 0.37 -3.19
CA THR A 239 -14.99 -0.48 -2.35
C THR A 239 -14.19 -0.91 -1.13
N ILE A 240 -14.69 -0.52 0.06
CA ILE A 240 -14.11 -0.93 1.34
C ILE A 240 -14.88 -2.16 1.83
N PRO A 241 -14.22 -3.30 2.08
CA PRO A 241 -14.85 -4.48 2.64
C PRO A 241 -15.47 -4.19 4.02
N ALA A 242 -16.63 -4.77 4.30
CA ALA A 242 -17.38 -4.49 5.52
C ALA A 242 -16.72 -5.03 6.81
N ASN A 243 -15.81 -5.99 6.67
CA ASN A 243 -15.11 -6.66 7.77
C ASN A 243 -13.81 -5.94 8.19
N ILE A 244 -13.40 -4.86 7.52
CA ILE A 244 -12.22 -4.09 7.86
C ILE A 244 -12.58 -2.63 8.19
N LYS A 245 -12.08 -2.13 9.32
CA LYS A 245 -12.20 -0.72 9.68
C LYS A 245 -11.05 0.06 9.05
N VAL A 246 -11.33 1.25 8.53
CA VAL A 246 -10.31 2.16 7.98
C VAL A 246 -10.17 3.36 8.90
N ALA A 247 -8.98 3.57 9.44
CA ALA A 247 -8.64 4.72 10.27
C ALA A 247 -7.68 5.64 9.50
N ALA A 248 -8.03 6.94 9.46
CA ALA A 248 -7.25 7.98 8.81
C ALA A 248 -6.32 8.64 9.84
N VAL A 249 -5.03 8.73 9.52
CA VAL A 249 -4.00 9.27 10.42
C VAL A 249 -3.08 10.24 9.68
N SER A 250 -2.65 11.29 10.36
CA SER A 250 -1.73 12.31 9.84
C SER A 250 -0.37 12.30 10.54
N THR A 251 -0.28 11.66 11.71
CA THR A 251 0.96 11.56 12.49
C THR A 251 1.11 10.17 13.12
N LEU A 252 2.33 9.84 13.56
CA LEU A 252 2.60 8.62 14.34
C LEU A 252 1.78 8.61 15.65
N GLU A 253 1.63 9.75 16.30
CA GLU A 253 0.84 9.85 17.53
C GLU A 253 -0.63 9.54 17.26
N GLU A 254 -1.24 10.09 16.20
CA GLU A 254 -2.61 9.78 15.79
C GLU A 254 -2.76 8.28 15.46
N ALA A 255 -1.75 7.67 14.83
CA ALA A 255 -1.75 6.24 14.55
C ALA A 255 -1.83 5.40 15.84
N LEU A 256 -1.02 5.72 16.84
CA LEU A 256 -1.02 5.03 18.13
C LEU A 256 -2.32 5.29 18.93
N ILE A 257 -2.88 6.50 18.87
CA ILE A 257 -4.19 6.82 19.45
C ILE A 257 -5.28 6.00 18.75
N ALA A 258 -5.26 5.91 17.42
CA ALA A 258 -6.23 5.14 16.65
C ALA A 258 -6.24 3.65 17.02
N LEU A 259 -5.08 3.08 17.34
CA LEU A 259 -4.96 1.69 17.80
C LEU A 259 -5.60 1.46 19.18
N ASN A 260 -5.65 2.48 20.02
CA ASN A 260 -6.25 2.42 21.35
C ASN A 260 -7.73 2.85 21.37
N SER A 261 -8.25 3.37 20.26
CA SER A 261 -9.61 3.87 20.15
C SER A 261 -10.61 2.79 19.73
N ALA A 262 -11.77 2.72 20.38
CA ALA A 262 -12.89 1.89 19.95
C ALA A 262 -13.50 2.40 18.63
N SER A 263 -13.42 3.72 18.38
CA SER A 263 -13.93 4.40 17.18
C SER A 263 -12.86 5.36 16.64
N PRO A 264 -11.85 4.85 15.94
CA PRO A 264 -10.81 5.69 15.37
C PRO A 264 -11.40 6.62 14.29
N ARG A 265 -10.74 7.75 14.08
CA ARG A 265 -11.11 8.72 13.05
C ARG A 265 -11.13 8.04 11.68
N SER A 266 -12.25 8.07 11.00
CA SER A 266 -12.41 7.48 9.66
C SER A 266 -12.29 8.55 8.57
N CYS A 267 -12.04 8.15 7.33
CA CYS A 267 -12.05 9.05 6.18
C CYS A 267 -13.43 9.74 5.99
N ALA A 268 -14.52 9.09 6.35
CA ALA A 268 -15.86 9.69 6.27
C ALA A 268 -16.01 10.96 7.15
N ASN A 269 -15.22 11.09 8.21
CA ASN A 269 -15.26 12.23 9.13
C ASN A 269 -14.35 13.39 8.68
N LEU A 270 -13.61 13.24 7.60
CA LEU A 270 -12.65 14.24 7.12
C LEU A 270 -13.25 15.19 6.06
N GLY A 271 -14.53 15.01 5.72
CA GLY A 271 -15.21 15.81 4.70
C GLY A 271 -14.52 15.66 3.34
N ALA A 272 -15.09 14.87 2.48
CA ALA A 272 -14.70 14.86 1.08
C ALA A 272 -15.12 16.17 0.42
#